data_999481afab9a49a0bb5c583f5d3d5db7
#
_entry.id   999481afab9a49a0bb5c583f5d3d5db7
#
_cell.length_a   1.000
_cell.length_b   1.000
_cell.length_c   1.000
_cell.angle_alpha   90.00
_cell.angle_beta   90.00
_cell.angle_gamma   90.00
#
_symmetry.space_group_name_H-M   'P 1'
#
loop_
_entity.id
_entity.type
_entity.pdbx_description
1 polymer ?
#
loop_
_entity_poly.entity_id
_entity_poly.type
_entity_poly.pdbx_seq_one_letter_code
_entity_poly.pdbx_strand_id
1 'polypeptide(L)'
;ARPDEPHSRRVAETLRTAGFDVWLDDELPAHRPYAEVIEERLRSASCVIVLWSAEAARSQWVRAEADIARAAGTLVQVTLDGTIPPLPFNQIHCADLTEWSGDIGAHSWCKLLASTQALIGSPSVEKPTSLGGGRPLSICVLPFQNMSGDAEQQYFSDGISEDITTDLSKISALGVVARNTAFTFKGK
;
A
#
# COMPACT_ATOMS: atom_id res chain seq x y z
N ALA A 1 -12.96 -16.43 20.89
CA ALA A 1 -12.29 -15.12 20.78
C ALA A 1 -10.97 -15.37 20.09
N ARG A 2 -10.75 -14.77 18.93
CA ARG A 2 -9.47 -14.85 18.23
C ARG A 2 -8.53 -13.81 18.86
N PRO A 3 -7.29 -14.14 19.20
CA PRO A 3 -6.38 -13.22 19.88
C PRO A 3 -6.08 -11.94 19.05
N ASP A 4 -6.20 -12.03 17.72
CA ASP A 4 -5.94 -10.92 16.80
C ASP A 4 -7.15 -10.00 16.59
N GLU A 5 -8.31 -10.33 17.15
CA GLU A 5 -9.56 -9.58 16.94
C GLU A 5 -9.45 -8.07 17.30
N PRO A 6 -8.81 -7.65 18.40
CA PRO A 6 -8.66 -6.24 18.70
C PRO A 6 -7.83 -5.48 17.66
N HIS A 7 -6.81 -6.13 17.09
CA HIS A 7 -5.97 -5.54 16.04
C HIS A 7 -6.70 -5.45 14.71
N SER A 8 -7.42 -6.51 14.31
CA SER A 8 -8.19 -6.52 13.08
C SER A 8 -9.28 -5.45 13.10
N ARG A 9 -10.01 -5.30 14.21
CA ARG A 9 -11.01 -4.23 14.37
C ARG A 9 -10.39 -2.84 14.25
N ARG A 10 -9.25 -2.60 14.90
CA ARG A 10 -8.55 -1.30 14.82
C ARG A 10 -8.11 -0.98 13.39
N VAL A 11 -7.54 -1.94 12.68
CA VAL A 11 -7.16 -1.80 11.27
C VAL A 11 -8.40 -1.45 10.42
N ALA A 12 -9.49 -2.19 10.59
CA ALA A 12 -10.73 -1.97 9.85
C ALA A 12 -11.35 -0.60 10.14
N GLU A 13 -11.43 -0.18 11.39
CA GLU A 13 -11.95 1.14 11.79
C GLU A 13 -11.11 2.28 11.21
N THR A 14 -9.79 2.13 11.21
CA THR A 14 -8.90 3.13 10.64
C THR A 14 -9.03 3.21 9.12
N LEU A 15 -9.22 2.08 8.43
CA LEU A 15 -9.52 2.06 7.00
C LEU A 15 -10.89 2.66 6.69
N ARG A 16 -11.92 2.37 7.49
CA ARG A 16 -13.25 2.99 7.35
C ARG A 16 -13.17 4.52 7.53
N THR A 17 -12.37 4.98 8.49
CA THR A 17 -12.13 6.43 8.68
C THR A 17 -11.41 7.05 7.48
N ALA A 18 -10.57 6.27 6.78
CA ALA A 18 -9.91 6.69 5.54
C ALA A 18 -10.84 6.62 4.30
N GLY A 19 -12.12 6.23 4.47
CA GLY A 19 -13.14 6.23 3.41
C GLY A 19 -13.28 4.91 2.65
N PHE A 20 -12.70 3.81 3.15
CA PHE A 20 -12.90 2.49 2.55
C PHE A 20 -14.15 1.80 3.11
N ASP A 21 -14.87 1.07 2.24
CA ASP A 21 -15.89 0.12 2.67
C ASP A 21 -15.17 -1.19 3.09
N VAL A 22 -15.20 -1.50 4.37
CA VAL A 22 -14.48 -2.62 4.96
C VAL A 22 -15.43 -3.61 5.60
N TRP A 23 -15.37 -4.85 5.15
CA TRP A 23 -16.06 -5.96 5.75
C TRP A 23 -15.09 -6.81 6.59
N LEU A 24 -15.55 -7.26 7.76
CA LEU A 24 -14.83 -8.19 8.65
C LEU A 24 -15.59 -9.51 8.75
N ASP A 25 -14.87 -10.60 8.98
CA ASP A 25 -15.43 -11.95 9.07
C ASP A 25 -16.31 -12.20 10.32
N ASP A 26 -16.37 -11.29 11.27
CA ASP A 26 -17.27 -11.31 12.42
C ASP A 26 -18.66 -10.69 12.14
N GLU A 27 -18.83 -10.01 11.02
CA GLU A 27 -20.09 -9.38 10.57
C GLU A 27 -20.99 -10.34 9.75
N LEU A 28 -20.98 -11.63 10.09
CA LEU A 28 -21.67 -12.66 9.33
C LEU A 28 -23.17 -12.76 9.68
N PRO A 29 -24.05 -12.89 8.67
CA PRO A 29 -25.45 -13.12 8.90
C PRO A 29 -25.68 -14.55 9.46
N ALA A 30 -26.38 -14.63 10.60
CA ALA A 30 -26.61 -15.89 11.33
C ALA A 30 -27.41 -16.98 10.56
N HIS A 31 -27.99 -16.63 9.41
CA HIS A 31 -28.89 -17.52 8.64
C HIS A 31 -28.24 -18.14 7.39
N ARG A 32 -26.97 -17.82 7.07
CA ARG A 32 -26.25 -18.34 5.89
C ARG A 32 -25.07 -19.21 6.30
N PRO A 33 -24.73 -20.26 5.50
CA PRO A 33 -23.52 -21.03 5.73
C PRO A 33 -22.26 -20.14 5.67
N TYR A 34 -21.44 -20.25 6.69
CA TYR A 34 -20.22 -19.46 6.87
C TYR A 34 -19.31 -19.45 5.61
N ALA A 35 -19.06 -20.64 5.06
CA ALA A 35 -18.17 -20.81 3.92
C ALA A 35 -18.65 -20.10 2.65
N GLU A 36 -19.97 -20.14 2.38
CA GLU A 36 -20.54 -19.50 1.18
C GLU A 36 -20.42 -17.98 1.23
N VAL A 37 -20.69 -17.39 2.40
CA VAL A 37 -20.60 -15.93 2.57
C VAL A 37 -19.15 -15.45 2.43
N ILE A 38 -18.20 -16.15 3.02
CA ILE A 38 -16.77 -15.82 2.91
C ILE A 38 -16.30 -15.93 1.46
N GLU A 39 -16.65 -17.01 0.75
CA GLU A 39 -16.25 -17.20 -0.63
C GLU A 39 -16.83 -16.10 -1.54
N GLU A 40 -18.09 -15.73 -1.34
CA GLU A 40 -18.75 -14.63 -2.07
C GLU A 40 -18.03 -13.29 -1.82
N ARG A 41 -17.70 -13.00 -0.55
CA ARG A 41 -16.99 -11.77 -0.17
C ARG A 41 -15.57 -11.72 -0.72
N LEU A 42 -14.82 -12.82 -0.63
CA LEU A 42 -13.47 -12.90 -1.19
C LEU A 42 -13.45 -12.69 -2.71
N ARG A 43 -14.43 -13.24 -3.43
CA ARG A 43 -14.55 -13.08 -4.89
C ARG A 43 -14.96 -11.67 -5.31
N SER A 44 -15.78 -11.00 -4.51
CA SER A 44 -16.27 -9.66 -4.81
C SER A 44 -15.35 -8.54 -4.32
N ALA A 45 -14.43 -8.85 -3.41
CA ALA A 45 -13.54 -7.87 -2.84
C ALA A 45 -12.51 -7.34 -3.87
N SER A 46 -12.42 -6.03 -3.99
CA SER A 46 -11.35 -5.38 -4.78
C SER A 46 -9.98 -5.47 -4.11
N CYS A 47 -9.95 -5.63 -2.79
CA CYS A 47 -8.75 -5.82 -2.00
C CYS A 47 -9.06 -6.70 -0.79
N VAL A 48 -8.19 -7.66 -0.50
CA VAL A 48 -8.26 -8.54 0.68
C VAL A 48 -7.01 -8.32 1.51
N ILE A 49 -7.19 -7.83 2.73
CA ILE A 49 -6.09 -7.59 3.66
C ILE A 49 -5.99 -8.79 4.62
N VAL A 50 -4.90 -9.52 4.52
CA VAL A 50 -4.60 -10.65 5.40
C VAL A 50 -3.68 -10.20 6.52
N LEU A 51 -4.12 -10.38 7.75
CA LEU A 51 -3.37 -10.06 8.96
C LEU A 51 -2.67 -11.32 9.46
N TRP A 52 -1.34 -11.33 9.37
CA TRP A 52 -0.53 -12.44 9.82
C TRP A 52 -0.11 -12.28 11.28
N SER A 53 -0.34 -13.30 12.06
CA SER A 53 0.23 -13.56 13.37
C SER A 53 0.70 -15.00 13.43
N ALA A 54 1.39 -15.40 14.50
CA ALA A 54 1.81 -16.77 14.70
C ALA A 54 0.63 -17.77 14.66
N GLU A 55 -0.57 -17.34 15.09
CA GLU A 55 -1.79 -18.14 15.00
C GLU A 55 -2.40 -18.14 13.60
N ALA A 56 -2.51 -16.97 12.98
CA ALA A 56 -3.01 -16.84 11.62
C ALA A 56 -2.19 -17.69 10.63
N ALA A 57 -0.87 -17.68 10.77
CA ALA A 57 0.03 -18.48 9.93
C ALA A 57 -0.18 -19.99 10.04
N ARG A 58 -0.69 -20.49 11.19
CA ARG A 58 -1.05 -21.89 11.40
C ARG A 58 -2.46 -22.23 10.97
N SER A 59 -3.34 -21.24 10.82
CA SER A 59 -4.73 -21.44 10.45
C SER A 59 -4.84 -21.85 8.98
N GLN A 60 -5.43 -23.02 8.73
CA GLN A 60 -5.72 -23.49 7.38
C GLN A 60 -6.74 -22.59 6.67
N TRP A 61 -7.68 -22.02 7.42
CA TRP A 61 -8.69 -21.10 6.90
C TRP A 61 -8.07 -19.81 6.38
N VAL A 62 -7.28 -19.13 7.22
CA VAL A 62 -6.61 -17.88 6.82
C VAL A 62 -5.71 -18.11 5.61
N ARG A 63 -5.00 -19.26 5.55
CA ARG A 63 -4.17 -19.60 4.40
C ARG A 63 -4.96 -19.86 3.14
N ALA A 64 -6.13 -20.52 3.24
CA ALA A 64 -7.00 -20.76 2.09
C ALA A 64 -7.59 -19.45 1.55
N GLU A 65 -8.06 -18.56 2.42
CA GLU A 65 -8.56 -17.23 2.08
C GLU A 65 -7.47 -16.38 1.42
N ALA A 66 -6.28 -16.38 2.00
CA ALA A 66 -5.11 -15.68 1.45
C ALA A 66 -4.71 -16.23 0.05
N ASP A 67 -4.86 -17.54 -0.18
CA ASP A 67 -4.54 -18.14 -1.48
C ASP A 67 -5.55 -17.76 -2.57
N ILE A 68 -6.82 -17.68 -2.22
CA ILE A 68 -7.87 -17.15 -3.11
C ILE A 68 -7.56 -15.71 -3.50
N ALA A 69 -7.25 -14.86 -2.51
CA ALA A 69 -6.91 -13.46 -2.76
C ALA A 69 -5.63 -13.31 -3.58
N ARG A 70 -4.61 -14.14 -3.31
CA ARG A 70 -3.37 -14.18 -4.07
C ARG A 70 -3.62 -14.56 -5.54
N ALA A 71 -4.41 -15.59 -5.78
CA ALA A 71 -4.75 -16.04 -7.13
C ALA A 71 -5.56 -14.99 -7.91
N ALA A 72 -6.41 -14.23 -7.21
CA ALA A 72 -7.17 -13.11 -7.78
C ALA A 72 -6.35 -11.83 -7.97
N GLY A 73 -5.14 -11.73 -7.41
CA GLY A 73 -4.32 -10.52 -7.46
C GLY A 73 -4.82 -9.40 -6.54
N THR A 74 -5.67 -9.71 -5.56
CA THR A 74 -6.28 -8.74 -4.64
C THR A 74 -5.65 -8.74 -3.24
N LEU A 75 -4.59 -9.54 -3.02
CA LEU A 75 -3.97 -9.75 -1.73
C LEU A 75 -3.09 -8.57 -1.29
N VAL A 76 -3.36 -8.03 -0.11
CA VAL A 76 -2.45 -7.19 0.67
C VAL A 76 -2.14 -7.90 1.98
N GLN A 77 -0.88 -7.88 2.41
CA GLN A 77 -0.43 -8.60 3.59
C GLN A 77 0.11 -7.67 4.67
N VAL A 78 -0.18 -8.03 5.91
CA VAL A 78 0.25 -7.29 7.10
C VAL A 78 0.69 -8.29 8.16
N THR A 79 1.80 -8.05 8.83
CA THR A 79 2.16 -8.77 10.06
C THR A 79 1.83 -7.93 11.30
N LEU A 80 1.28 -8.60 12.32
CA LEU A 80 0.88 -7.98 13.59
C LEU A 80 1.90 -8.22 14.72
N ASP A 81 2.74 -9.24 14.59
CA ASP A 81 3.70 -9.70 15.61
C ASP A 81 5.09 -10.02 15.04
N GLY A 82 5.37 -9.55 13.81
CA GLY A 82 6.62 -9.85 13.12
C GLY A 82 6.68 -11.25 12.50
N THR A 83 5.60 -12.04 12.57
CA THR A 83 5.54 -13.36 11.93
C THR A 83 5.71 -13.24 10.43
N ILE A 84 6.63 -14.03 9.88
CA ILE A 84 6.83 -14.15 8.44
C ILE A 84 5.67 -14.96 7.85
N PRO A 85 4.97 -14.45 6.83
CA PRO A 85 3.93 -15.19 6.14
C PRO A 85 4.44 -16.57 5.68
N PRO A 86 3.63 -17.66 5.78
CA PRO A 86 4.05 -18.96 5.30
C PRO A 86 4.18 -19.00 3.78
N LEU A 87 4.86 -20.01 3.24
CA LEU A 87 4.88 -20.25 1.79
C LEU A 87 3.46 -20.51 1.26
N PRO A 88 3.10 -19.95 0.09
CA PRO A 88 3.90 -19.13 -0.83
C PRO A 88 3.85 -17.60 -0.57
N PHE A 89 3.20 -17.16 0.50
CA PHE A 89 2.89 -15.75 0.77
C PHE A 89 4.12 -14.92 1.16
N ASN A 90 5.17 -15.54 1.69
CA ASN A 90 6.44 -14.89 2.04
C ASN A 90 7.21 -14.30 0.85
N GLN A 91 6.79 -14.59 -0.37
CA GLN A 91 7.36 -14.02 -1.60
C GLN A 91 6.71 -12.68 -2.00
N ILE A 92 5.65 -12.30 -1.31
CA ILE A 92 4.90 -11.07 -1.55
C ILE A 92 5.19 -10.11 -0.39
N HIS A 93 5.31 -8.82 -0.70
CA HIS A 93 5.58 -7.81 0.32
C HIS A 93 4.52 -7.84 1.43
N CYS A 94 4.99 -7.81 2.69
CA CYS A 94 4.16 -7.77 3.88
C CYS A 94 4.46 -6.49 4.66
N ALA A 95 3.46 -5.67 4.93
CA ALA A 95 3.62 -4.48 5.76
C ALA A 95 3.73 -4.87 7.23
N ASP A 96 4.60 -4.20 7.98
CA ASP A 96 4.80 -4.49 9.40
C ASP A 96 4.01 -3.49 10.27
N LEU A 97 3.01 -3.99 10.97
CA LEU A 97 2.21 -3.24 11.95
C LEU A 97 2.43 -3.69 13.39
N THR A 98 3.54 -4.39 13.69
CA THR A 98 3.84 -4.93 15.02
C THR A 98 3.79 -3.87 16.11
N GLU A 99 4.34 -2.69 15.85
CA GLU A 99 4.35 -1.57 16.82
C GLU A 99 3.28 -0.50 16.52
N TRP A 100 2.40 -0.78 15.55
CA TRP A 100 1.40 0.21 15.17
C TRP A 100 0.26 0.28 16.19
N SER A 101 0.06 1.46 16.75
CA SER A 101 -0.94 1.73 17.81
C SER A 101 -2.20 2.44 17.31
N GLY A 102 -2.33 2.67 16.00
CA GLY A 102 -3.45 3.43 15.41
C GLY A 102 -3.04 4.78 14.81
N ASP A 103 -1.76 5.11 14.82
CA ASP A 103 -1.27 6.35 14.21
C ASP A 103 -1.39 6.28 12.67
N ILE A 104 -2.23 7.16 12.11
CA ILE A 104 -2.46 7.26 10.66
C ILE A 104 -1.26 7.86 9.91
N GLY A 105 -0.35 8.53 10.60
CA GLY A 105 0.88 9.09 10.04
C GLY A 105 2.05 8.10 10.06
N ALA A 106 1.91 6.94 10.70
CA ALA A 106 2.96 5.94 10.76
C ALA A 106 3.33 5.42 9.36
N HIS A 107 4.64 5.31 9.10
CA HIS A 107 5.15 4.88 7.80
C HIS A 107 4.61 3.51 7.35
N SER A 108 4.52 2.56 8.29
CA SER A 108 3.94 1.23 8.04
C SER A 108 2.47 1.30 7.62
N TRP A 109 1.68 2.17 8.29
CA TRP A 109 0.29 2.42 7.93
C TRP A 109 0.16 3.06 6.55
N CYS A 110 0.97 4.06 6.24
CA CYS A 110 0.98 4.70 4.93
C CYS A 110 1.30 3.72 3.80
N LYS A 111 2.22 2.76 4.03
CA LYS A 111 2.51 1.69 3.06
C LYS A 111 1.31 0.76 2.83
N LEU A 112 0.64 0.35 3.91
CA LEU A 112 -0.59 -0.46 3.81
C LEU A 112 -1.65 0.29 3.00
N LEU A 113 -1.89 1.56 3.34
CA LEU A 113 -2.88 2.40 2.69
C LEU A 113 -2.58 2.57 1.19
N ALA A 114 -1.33 2.83 0.83
CA ALA A 114 -0.91 2.95 -0.56
C ALA A 114 -1.11 1.65 -1.35
N SER A 115 -0.79 0.50 -0.76
CA SER A 115 -1.01 -0.82 -1.38
C SER A 115 -2.50 -1.10 -1.59
N THR A 116 -3.34 -0.76 -0.60
CA THR A 116 -4.80 -0.89 -0.68
C THR A 116 -5.37 0.01 -1.78
N GLN A 117 -4.94 1.27 -1.83
CA GLN A 117 -5.37 2.23 -2.86
C GLN A 117 -4.95 1.81 -4.27
N ALA A 118 -3.79 1.20 -4.42
CA ALA A 118 -3.31 0.72 -5.72
C ALA A 118 -4.20 -0.39 -6.30
N LEU A 119 -4.81 -1.23 -5.46
CA LEU A 119 -5.72 -2.31 -5.89
C LEU A 119 -7.14 -1.81 -6.13
N ILE A 120 -7.67 -0.95 -5.26
CA ILE A 120 -9.06 -0.50 -5.30
C ILE A 120 -9.25 0.69 -6.27
N GLY A 121 -8.17 1.39 -6.60
CA GLY A 121 -8.24 2.77 -7.07
C GLY A 121 -8.48 3.70 -5.87
N SER A 122 -8.22 4.97 -6.00
CA SER A 122 -8.53 5.92 -4.93
C SER A 122 -10.03 5.82 -4.61
N PRO A 123 -10.44 5.63 -3.33
CA PRO A 123 -11.84 5.75 -2.97
C PRO A 123 -12.32 7.09 -3.52
N SER A 124 -13.45 7.07 -4.20
CA SER A 124 -14.09 8.31 -4.69
C SER A 124 -14.47 9.15 -3.47
N VAL A 125 -13.50 9.82 -2.88
CA VAL A 125 -13.80 11.06 -2.20
C VAL A 125 -14.39 11.92 -3.31
N GLU A 126 -15.70 12.13 -3.30
CA GLU A 126 -16.31 13.16 -4.12
C GLU A 126 -15.37 14.36 -4.03
N LYS A 127 -14.67 14.64 -5.15
CA LYS A 127 -13.84 15.84 -5.23
C LYS A 127 -14.75 16.95 -4.78
N PRO A 128 -14.45 17.69 -3.71
CA PRO A 128 -15.10 18.95 -3.50
C PRO A 128 -14.91 19.69 -4.81
N THR A 129 -16.00 20.03 -5.45
CA THR A 129 -16.05 20.78 -6.71
C THR A 129 -15.06 21.91 -6.55
N SER A 130 -13.90 21.82 -7.20
CA SER A 130 -12.84 22.79 -7.07
C SER A 130 -13.28 24.08 -7.75
N LEU A 131 -13.82 24.99 -6.94
CA LEU A 131 -13.79 26.40 -7.25
C LEU A 131 -12.35 26.89 -7.03
N GLY A 132 -11.61 27.04 -8.11
CA GLY A 132 -10.31 27.68 -8.07
C GLY A 132 -9.19 26.86 -8.67
N GLY A 133 -8.66 27.30 -9.80
CA GLY A 133 -7.56 26.73 -10.56
C GLY A 133 -6.31 26.46 -9.71
N GLY A 134 -6.22 25.26 -9.15
CA GLY A 134 -5.02 24.74 -8.53
C GLY A 134 -4.04 24.37 -9.63
N ARG A 135 -2.87 24.98 -9.66
CA ARG A 135 -1.73 24.52 -10.47
C ARG A 135 -1.48 23.03 -10.19
N PRO A 136 -1.26 22.21 -11.23
CA PRO A 136 -0.87 20.82 -11.00
C PRO A 136 0.36 20.78 -10.08
N LEU A 137 0.36 19.86 -9.13
CA LEU A 137 1.52 19.66 -8.27
C LEU A 137 2.73 19.41 -9.18
N SER A 138 3.70 20.31 -9.12
CA SER A 138 4.91 20.19 -9.92
C SER A 138 6.06 19.73 -9.06
N ILE A 139 6.76 18.68 -9.48
CA ILE A 139 7.95 18.15 -8.83
C ILE A 139 9.18 18.38 -9.71
N CYS A 140 10.30 18.72 -9.09
CA CYS A 140 11.57 18.87 -9.75
C CYS A 140 12.57 17.91 -9.08
N VAL A 141 13.19 17.02 -9.87
CA VAL A 141 14.30 16.17 -9.41
C VAL A 141 15.59 16.93 -9.66
N LEU A 142 16.25 17.33 -8.58
CA LEU A 142 17.57 17.95 -8.68
C LEU A 142 18.63 16.90 -9.01
N PRO A 143 19.65 17.25 -9.81
CA PRO A 143 20.75 16.34 -10.11
C PRO A 143 21.48 15.89 -8.84
N PHE A 144 21.71 14.59 -8.72
CA PHE A 144 22.55 14.08 -7.65
C PHE A 144 24.00 14.56 -7.81
N GLN A 145 24.61 14.96 -6.70
CA GLN A 145 26.00 15.35 -6.68
C GLN A 145 26.88 14.13 -6.40
N ASN A 146 27.88 13.93 -7.24
CA ASN A 146 28.91 12.93 -6.97
C ASN A 146 29.84 13.46 -5.84
N MET A 147 29.76 12.85 -4.67
CA MET A 147 30.56 13.21 -3.50
C MET A 147 31.87 12.38 -3.39
N SER A 148 32.07 11.41 -4.28
CA SER A 148 33.23 10.52 -4.24
C SER A 148 34.50 11.14 -4.84
N GLY A 149 34.37 12.21 -5.64
CA GLY A 149 35.50 12.83 -6.36
C GLY A 149 35.96 12.04 -7.59
N ASP A 150 35.36 10.90 -7.88
CA ASP A 150 35.65 10.07 -9.04
C ASP A 150 34.81 10.51 -10.24
N ALA A 151 35.45 10.92 -11.32
CA ALA A 151 34.78 11.41 -12.52
C ALA A 151 33.89 10.34 -13.19
N GLU A 152 34.20 9.06 -13.07
CA GLU A 152 33.40 7.97 -13.65
C GLU A 152 32.06 7.81 -12.91
N GLN A 153 31.99 8.15 -11.64
CA GLN A 153 30.74 8.11 -10.88
C GLN A 153 29.79 9.29 -11.17
N GLN A 154 30.27 10.32 -11.86
CA GLN A 154 29.41 11.43 -12.29
C GLN A 154 28.34 10.97 -13.28
N TYR A 155 28.71 10.09 -14.21
CA TYR A 155 27.77 9.49 -15.16
C TYR A 155 26.66 8.70 -14.45
N PHE A 156 27.00 7.95 -13.40
CA PHE A 156 26.07 7.20 -12.60
C PHE A 156 25.07 8.10 -11.85
N SER A 157 25.54 9.18 -11.24
CA SER A 157 24.71 10.16 -10.54
C SER A 157 23.72 10.86 -11.48
N ASP A 158 24.16 11.18 -12.68
CA ASP A 158 23.34 11.81 -13.72
C ASP A 158 22.28 10.81 -14.25
N GLY A 159 22.65 9.52 -14.41
CA GLY A 159 21.74 8.45 -14.83
C GLY A 159 20.61 8.20 -13.84
N ILE A 160 20.91 8.10 -12.54
CA ILE A 160 19.89 7.95 -11.49
C ILE A 160 18.91 9.12 -11.50
N SER A 161 19.40 10.35 -11.66
CA SER A 161 18.55 11.54 -11.72
C SER A 161 17.56 11.48 -12.92
N GLU A 162 18.02 10.93 -14.03
CA GLU A 162 17.23 10.75 -15.25
C GLU A 162 16.16 9.66 -15.09
N ASP A 163 16.54 8.51 -14.53
CA ASP A 163 15.64 7.39 -14.29
C ASP A 163 14.50 7.79 -13.34
N ILE A 164 14.82 8.47 -12.24
CA ILE A 164 13.81 8.97 -11.28
C ILE A 164 12.88 9.98 -11.96
N THR A 165 13.42 10.91 -12.76
CA THR A 165 12.60 11.89 -13.50
C THR A 165 11.67 11.22 -14.48
N THR A 166 12.15 10.19 -15.17
CA THR A 166 11.38 9.40 -16.14
C THR A 166 10.27 8.62 -15.45
N ASP A 167 10.56 7.98 -14.32
CA ASP A 167 9.56 7.20 -13.58
C ASP A 167 8.48 8.09 -12.96
N LEU A 168 8.85 9.24 -12.43
CA LEU A 168 7.88 10.22 -11.92
C LEU A 168 7.00 10.80 -13.04
N SER A 169 7.52 10.94 -14.26
CA SER A 169 6.75 11.47 -15.39
C SER A 169 5.63 10.53 -15.87
N LYS A 170 5.69 9.24 -15.48
CA LYS A 170 4.63 8.27 -15.75
C LYS A 170 3.39 8.47 -14.86
N ILE A 171 3.50 9.28 -13.81
CA ILE A 171 2.41 9.57 -12.89
C ILE A 171 1.60 10.75 -13.45
N SER A 172 0.43 10.48 -14.01
CA SER A 172 -0.41 11.47 -14.70
C SER A 172 -0.89 12.64 -13.82
N ALA A 173 -0.85 12.49 -12.48
CA ALA A 173 -1.24 13.53 -11.52
C ALA A 173 -0.10 14.50 -11.17
N LEU A 174 1.13 14.25 -11.63
CA LEU A 174 2.31 15.06 -11.34
C LEU A 174 2.80 15.79 -12.59
N GLY A 175 3.01 17.09 -12.46
CA GLY A 175 3.80 17.87 -13.42
C GLY A 175 5.29 17.70 -13.09
N VAL A 176 6.05 16.95 -13.90
CA VAL A 176 7.49 16.79 -13.68
C VAL A 176 8.25 17.86 -14.47
N VAL A 177 9.11 18.62 -13.79
CA VAL A 177 9.97 19.62 -14.43
C VAL A 177 11.01 18.91 -15.29
N ALA A 178 11.12 19.34 -16.55
CA ALA A 178 12.05 18.73 -17.49
C ALA A 178 13.50 18.79 -16.99
N ARG A 179 14.26 17.69 -17.26
CA ARG A 179 15.67 17.52 -16.90
C ARG A 179 16.52 18.76 -17.16
N ASN A 180 16.41 19.34 -18.34
CA ASN A 180 17.21 20.49 -18.75
C ASN A 180 17.03 21.68 -17.82
N THR A 181 15.83 21.92 -17.30
CA THR A 181 15.53 22.98 -16.33
C THR A 181 16.11 22.64 -14.97
N ALA A 182 16.00 21.38 -14.51
CA ALA A 182 16.56 20.93 -13.23
C ALA A 182 18.10 21.01 -13.22
N PHE A 183 18.75 20.71 -14.31
CA PHE A 183 20.22 20.76 -14.44
C PHE A 183 20.80 22.17 -14.45
N THR A 184 20.01 23.21 -14.68
CA THR A 184 20.46 24.61 -14.51
C THR A 184 20.81 24.96 -13.06
N PHE A 185 20.35 24.14 -12.10
CA PHE A 185 20.65 24.30 -10.67
C PHE A 185 21.81 23.44 -10.19
N LYS A 186 22.45 22.67 -11.08
CA LYS A 186 23.62 21.83 -10.74
C LYS A 186 24.81 22.72 -10.33
N GLY A 187 25.26 22.57 -9.07
CA GLY A 187 26.45 23.29 -8.58
C GLY A 187 26.20 24.69 -8.02
N LYS A 188 24.95 25.06 -7.74
CA LYS A 188 24.59 26.30 -7.03
C LYS A 188 24.30 26.04 -5.56
#